data_08d416d5fedfcf02adc57fd8369dde0d
#
_entry.id   08d416d5fedfcf02adc57fd8369dde0d
#
_cell.length_a   1.000
_cell.length_b   1.000
_cell.length_c   1.000
_cell.angle_alpha   90.00
_cell.angle_beta   90.00
_cell.angle_gamma   90.00
#
_symmetry.space_group_name_H-M   'P 1'
#
loop_
_entity.id
_entity.type
_entity.pdbx_description
1 polymer ?
#
loop_
_entity_poly.entity_id
_entity_poly.type
_entity_poly.pdbx_seq_one_letter_code
_entity_poly.pdbx_strand_id
1 'polypeptide(L)'
;MKAYELTSWLEKKYPSDAAEDWDNVGLLAGDDTNEISHVFLALDLTEETLAEAIEDGADMIITHHPMIFSGIKKINNHSFTGRKILTLIQKGIVYYAMHTNYDVLGMADLSADYTKMHDTTVLSICLLYTSPS
;
A
#
# COMPACT_ATOMS: atom_id res chain seq x y z
N MET A 1 8.87 -2.94 -16.50
CA MET A 1 8.99 -1.54 -16.07
C MET A 1 9.70 -1.47 -14.72
N LYS A 2 10.31 -0.35 -14.41
CA LYS A 2 10.90 -0.14 -13.08
C LYS A 2 9.80 0.11 -12.05
N ALA A 3 9.99 -0.37 -10.83
CA ALA A 3 8.98 -0.17 -9.77
C ALA A 3 8.70 1.32 -9.51
N TYR A 4 9.72 2.19 -9.58
CA TYR A 4 9.51 3.64 -9.40
C TYR A 4 8.58 4.26 -10.46
N GLU A 5 8.48 3.69 -11.65
CA GLU A 5 7.55 4.18 -12.68
C GLU A 5 6.10 3.96 -12.24
N LEU A 6 5.81 2.77 -11.70
CA LEU A 6 4.49 2.46 -11.15
C LEU A 6 4.21 3.26 -9.87
N THR A 7 5.15 3.31 -8.94
CA THR A 7 4.94 4.05 -7.69
C THR A 7 4.77 5.56 -7.92
N SER A 8 5.49 6.13 -8.90
CA SER A 8 5.31 7.53 -9.30
C SER A 8 3.93 7.78 -9.89
N TRP A 9 3.42 6.85 -10.69
CA TRP A 9 2.07 6.94 -11.24
C TRP A 9 1.01 6.84 -10.13
N LEU A 10 1.19 5.91 -9.19
CA LEU A 10 0.31 5.76 -8.03
C LEU A 10 0.32 7.01 -7.14
N GLU A 11 1.51 7.56 -6.87
CA GLU A 11 1.68 8.76 -6.07
C GLU A 11 1.04 9.99 -6.72
N LYS A 12 1.08 10.08 -8.04
CA LYS A 12 0.42 11.16 -8.78
C LYS A 12 -1.11 11.05 -8.68
N LYS A 13 -1.64 9.84 -8.70
CA LYS A 13 -3.08 9.57 -8.66
C LYS A 13 -3.64 9.57 -7.24
N TYR A 14 -2.89 9.03 -6.30
CA TYR A 14 -3.25 8.90 -4.88
C TYR A 14 -2.08 9.40 -4.01
N PRO A 15 -1.86 10.72 -3.94
CA PRO A 15 -0.73 11.28 -3.22
C PRO A 15 -0.67 10.84 -1.76
N SER A 16 0.51 10.54 -1.26
CA SER A 16 0.73 10.22 0.15
C SER A 16 0.31 11.36 1.08
N ASP A 17 0.39 12.61 0.61
CA ASP A 17 -0.06 13.80 1.35
C ASP A 17 -1.58 13.79 1.64
N ALA A 18 -2.36 13.01 0.91
CA ALA A 18 -3.79 12.85 1.18
C ALA A 18 -4.09 11.85 2.30
N ALA A 19 -3.08 11.13 2.79
CA ALA A 19 -3.25 10.21 3.91
C ALA A 19 -3.35 10.96 5.24
N GLU A 20 -3.92 10.29 6.25
CA GLU A 20 -3.94 10.79 7.62
C GLU A 20 -2.51 10.93 8.18
N ASP A 21 -2.31 11.89 9.08
CA ASP A 21 -0.98 12.20 9.67
C ASP A 21 -0.36 11.01 10.43
N TRP A 22 -1.20 10.13 10.97
CA TRP A 22 -0.75 8.94 11.70
C TRP A 22 -0.45 7.75 10.80
N ASP A 23 -0.79 7.84 9.52
CA ASP A 23 -0.68 6.74 8.58
C ASP A 23 0.74 6.59 8.02
N ASN A 24 1.03 5.42 7.44
CA ASN A 24 2.30 5.14 6.79
C ASN A 24 2.05 4.47 5.43
N VAL A 25 2.04 5.27 4.39
CA VAL A 25 1.74 4.83 3.02
C VAL A 25 2.93 5.08 2.08
N GLY A 26 2.86 4.52 0.88
CA GLY A 26 3.89 4.66 -0.13
C GLY A 26 4.81 3.44 -0.19
N LEU A 27 6.04 3.65 -0.64
CA LEU A 27 7.07 2.61 -0.69
C LEU A 27 7.57 2.31 0.72
N LEU A 28 7.21 1.13 1.26
CA LEU A 28 7.54 0.76 2.62
C LEU A 28 8.76 -0.16 2.74
N ALA A 29 9.02 -0.98 1.73
CA ALA A 29 10.20 -1.87 1.70
C ALA A 29 10.59 -2.21 0.27
N GLY A 30 11.87 -2.44 0.06
CA GLY A 30 12.42 -2.87 -1.22
C GLY A 30 13.11 -1.77 -2.00
N ASP A 31 13.63 -2.14 -3.16
CA ASP A 31 14.37 -1.28 -4.08
C ASP A 31 13.51 -0.97 -5.30
N ASP A 32 13.08 0.26 -5.45
CA ASP A 32 12.21 0.69 -6.54
C ASP A 32 12.89 0.78 -7.91
N THR A 33 14.20 0.58 -7.96
CA THR A 33 14.92 0.44 -9.23
C THR A 33 14.80 -0.96 -9.83
N ASN A 34 14.23 -1.91 -9.11
CA ASN A 34 13.99 -3.27 -9.60
C ASN A 34 12.98 -3.28 -10.75
N GLU A 35 13.21 -4.19 -11.70
CA GLU A 35 12.23 -4.48 -12.75
C GLU A 35 11.02 -5.19 -12.16
N ILE A 36 9.83 -4.76 -12.54
CA ILE A 36 8.59 -5.44 -12.18
C ILE A 36 7.77 -5.76 -13.42
N SER A 37 7.19 -6.95 -13.44
CA SER A 37 6.26 -7.42 -14.46
C SER A 37 4.99 -8.01 -13.84
N HIS A 38 5.06 -8.41 -12.57
CA HIS A 38 3.96 -9.03 -11.86
C HIS A 38 3.72 -8.34 -10.51
N VAL A 39 2.52 -7.76 -10.36
CA VAL A 39 2.07 -7.09 -9.14
C VAL A 39 1.01 -7.94 -8.46
N PHE A 40 1.21 -8.24 -7.19
CA PHE A 40 0.25 -8.95 -6.35
C PHE A 40 -0.49 -7.96 -5.44
N LEU A 41 -1.82 -8.02 -5.43
CA LEU A 41 -2.67 -7.15 -4.62
C LEU A 41 -3.28 -7.94 -3.47
N ALA A 42 -3.23 -7.37 -2.27
CA ALA A 42 -3.85 -7.95 -1.09
C ALA A 42 -4.40 -6.86 -0.16
N LEU A 43 -5.30 -7.22 0.73
CA LEU A 43 -5.76 -6.32 1.78
C LEU A 43 -4.67 -6.15 2.85
N ASP A 44 -4.11 -7.26 3.30
CA ASP A 44 -3.06 -7.33 4.31
C ASP A 44 -1.88 -8.15 3.83
N LEU A 45 -0.67 -7.80 4.28
CA LEU A 45 0.50 -8.63 4.09
C LEU A 45 0.69 -9.56 5.30
N THR A 46 0.00 -10.68 5.28
CA THR A 46 0.19 -11.78 6.23
C THR A 46 1.32 -12.71 5.75
N GLU A 47 1.74 -13.64 6.61
CA GLU A 47 2.72 -14.66 6.17
C GLU A 47 2.14 -15.56 5.07
N GLU A 48 0.83 -15.82 5.11
CA GLU A 48 0.11 -16.59 4.08
C GLU A 48 0.05 -15.83 2.75
N THR A 49 -0.37 -14.57 2.76
CA THR A 49 -0.45 -13.77 1.53
C THR A 49 0.94 -13.51 0.94
N LEU A 50 1.96 -13.36 1.76
CA LEU A 50 3.34 -13.27 1.29
C LEU A 50 3.79 -14.56 0.60
N ALA A 51 3.47 -15.72 1.18
CA ALA A 51 3.78 -17.01 0.57
C ALA A 51 3.07 -17.19 -0.77
N GLU A 52 1.79 -16.82 -0.86
CA GLU A 52 1.02 -16.84 -2.12
C GLU A 52 1.66 -15.93 -3.18
N ALA A 53 2.03 -14.70 -2.80
CA ALA A 53 2.67 -13.75 -3.71
C ALA A 53 3.99 -14.29 -4.26
N ILE A 54 4.79 -14.95 -3.42
CA ILE A 54 6.05 -15.58 -3.82
C ILE A 54 5.79 -16.75 -4.78
N GLU A 55 4.83 -17.61 -4.47
CA GLU A 55 4.46 -18.75 -5.32
C GLU A 55 3.95 -18.26 -6.69
N ASP A 56 3.21 -17.17 -6.70
CA ASP A 56 2.68 -16.53 -7.91
C ASP A 56 3.75 -15.76 -8.71
N GLY A 57 4.96 -15.63 -8.17
CA GLY A 57 6.08 -14.97 -8.85
C GLY A 57 6.01 -13.44 -8.84
N ALA A 58 5.43 -12.86 -7.80
CA ALA A 58 5.30 -11.41 -7.70
C ALA A 58 6.64 -10.69 -7.56
N ASP A 59 6.82 -9.63 -8.32
CA ASP A 59 7.95 -8.71 -8.20
C ASP A 59 7.63 -7.54 -7.27
N MET A 60 6.35 -7.24 -7.12
CA MET A 60 5.84 -6.16 -6.27
C MET A 60 4.55 -6.59 -5.57
N ILE A 61 4.40 -6.19 -4.33
CA ILE A 61 3.16 -6.39 -3.56
C ILE A 61 2.61 -5.02 -3.17
N ILE A 62 1.31 -4.83 -3.41
CA ILE A 62 0.59 -3.64 -2.97
C ILE A 62 -0.51 -4.08 -2.01
N THR A 63 -0.55 -3.51 -0.82
CA THR A 63 -1.62 -3.76 0.14
C THR A 63 -2.38 -2.49 0.50
N HIS A 64 -3.60 -2.66 0.98
CA HIS A 64 -4.38 -1.55 1.54
C HIS A 64 -3.87 -1.21 2.94
N HIS A 65 -3.79 -2.19 3.83
CA HIS A 65 -3.26 -1.97 5.17
C HIS A 65 -1.73 -2.03 5.17
N PRO A 66 -1.04 -0.97 5.66
CA PRO A 66 0.41 -1.00 5.73
C PRO A 66 0.90 -1.99 6.79
N MET A 67 1.85 -2.84 6.41
CA MET A 67 2.48 -3.78 7.33
C MET A 67 3.34 -3.08 8.39
N ILE A 68 3.92 -1.95 8.02
CA ILE A 68 4.76 -1.14 8.90
C ILE A 68 3.97 0.11 9.29
N PHE A 69 3.50 0.16 10.53
CA PHE A 69 2.69 1.28 11.05
C PHE A 69 3.52 2.29 11.83
N SER A 70 4.42 1.80 12.67
CA SER A 70 5.28 2.62 13.52
C SER A 70 6.75 2.32 13.26
N GLY A 71 7.63 3.18 13.74
CA GLY A 71 9.07 3.01 13.57
C GLY A 71 9.56 1.66 14.07
N ILE A 72 10.39 1.00 13.27
CA ILE A 72 10.98 -0.30 13.56
C ILE A 72 12.40 -0.09 14.08
N LYS A 73 12.72 -0.66 15.24
CA LYS A 73 14.07 -0.57 15.82
C LYS A 73 14.93 -1.77 15.48
N LYS A 74 14.32 -2.91 15.13
CA LYS A 74 15.04 -4.16 14.83
C LYS A 74 14.36 -4.87 13.67
N ILE A 75 15.17 -5.34 12.72
CA ILE A 75 14.74 -6.18 11.60
C ILE A 75 15.46 -7.51 11.75
N ASN A 76 14.76 -8.55 12.17
CA ASN A 76 15.28 -9.90 12.33
C ASN A 76 14.12 -10.91 12.25
N ASN A 77 14.43 -12.17 12.43
CA ASN A 77 13.46 -13.27 12.33
C ASN A 77 12.65 -13.50 13.61
N HIS A 78 12.82 -12.68 14.65
CA HIS A 78 12.14 -12.88 15.94
C HIS A 78 10.73 -12.28 16.00
N SER A 79 10.36 -11.45 15.01
CA SER A 79 9.03 -10.88 14.93
C SER A 79 8.36 -11.20 13.58
N PHE A 80 7.02 -11.21 13.56
CA PHE A 80 6.26 -11.39 12.31
C PHE A 80 6.63 -10.35 11.26
N THR A 81 6.68 -9.08 11.65
CA THR A 81 7.04 -7.99 10.75
C THR A 81 8.48 -8.13 10.25
N GLY A 82 9.42 -8.46 11.14
CA GLY A 82 10.82 -8.66 10.77
C GLY A 82 11.01 -9.79 9.77
N ARG A 83 10.34 -10.93 9.95
CA ARG A 83 10.40 -12.06 9.01
C ARG A 83 9.88 -11.66 7.61
N LYS A 84 8.76 -10.95 7.56
CA LYS A 84 8.19 -10.47 6.28
C LYS A 84 9.14 -9.50 5.58
N ILE A 85 9.71 -8.54 6.29
CA ILE A 85 10.67 -7.59 5.73
C ILE A 85 11.90 -8.32 5.20
N LEU A 86 12.47 -9.24 5.97
CA LEU A 86 13.61 -10.04 5.52
C LEU A 86 13.31 -10.81 4.24
N THR A 87 12.14 -11.45 4.18
CA THR A 87 11.71 -12.21 3.02
C THR A 87 11.56 -11.32 1.79
N LEU A 88 10.91 -10.16 1.93
CA LEU A 88 10.76 -9.19 0.83
C LEU A 88 12.12 -8.78 0.27
N ILE A 89 13.04 -8.39 1.15
CA ILE A 89 14.39 -7.93 0.76
C ILE A 89 15.19 -9.07 0.10
N GLN A 90 15.20 -10.25 0.69
CA GLN A 90 15.92 -11.40 0.16
C GLN A 90 15.39 -11.85 -1.20
N LYS A 91 14.10 -11.74 -1.43
CA LYS A 91 13.45 -12.09 -2.69
C LYS A 91 13.47 -10.95 -3.72
N GLY A 92 13.91 -9.76 -3.34
CA GLY A 92 13.89 -8.59 -4.21
C GLY A 92 12.48 -8.09 -4.53
N ILE A 93 11.50 -8.34 -3.67
CA ILE A 93 10.12 -7.93 -3.86
C ILE A 93 9.94 -6.52 -3.30
N VAL A 94 9.36 -5.64 -4.11
CA VAL A 94 9.02 -4.26 -3.72
C VAL A 94 7.68 -4.26 -2.99
N TYR A 95 7.58 -3.55 -1.88
CA TYR A 95 6.36 -3.47 -1.10
C TYR A 95 5.85 -2.03 -0.96
N TYR A 96 4.60 -1.83 -1.34
CA TYR A 96 3.91 -0.55 -1.36
C TYR A 96 2.57 -0.65 -0.63
N ALA A 97 2.16 0.40 0.07
CA ALA A 97 0.84 0.46 0.71
C ALA A 97 0.08 1.71 0.31
N MET A 98 -1.21 1.56 0.06
CA MET A 98 -2.16 2.66 -0.15
C MET A 98 -3.32 2.46 0.83
N HIS A 99 -3.45 3.33 1.79
CA HIS A 99 -4.43 3.20 2.87
C HIS A 99 -5.40 4.38 2.89
N THR A 100 -5.23 5.31 3.82
CA THR A 100 -6.15 6.43 3.96
C THR A 100 -6.09 7.41 2.79
N ASN A 101 -4.98 7.52 2.08
CA ASN A 101 -4.91 8.28 0.83
C ASN A 101 -5.83 7.70 -0.26
N TYR A 102 -5.90 6.39 -0.38
CA TYR A 102 -6.82 5.73 -1.30
C TYR A 102 -8.27 5.80 -0.81
N ASP A 103 -8.50 5.67 0.49
CA ASP A 103 -9.83 5.81 1.09
C ASP A 103 -10.46 7.17 0.74
N VAL A 104 -9.68 8.24 0.85
CA VAL A 104 -10.13 9.61 0.53
C VAL A 104 -10.38 9.81 -0.96
N LEU A 105 -9.47 9.32 -1.81
CA LEU A 105 -9.45 9.69 -3.23
C LEU A 105 -10.11 8.67 -4.15
N GLY A 106 -10.41 7.46 -3.70
CA GLY A 106 -10.92 6.41 -4.58
C GLY A 106 -11.92 5.45 -3.96
N MET A 107 -11.73 5.03 -2.70
CA MET A 107 -12.52 3.95 -2.11
C MET A 107 -14.00 4.30 -1.94
N ALA A 108 -14.30 5.53 -1.52
CA ALA A 108 -15.68 5.96 -1.29
C ALA A 108 -16.48 5.93 -2.60
N ASP A 109 -15.92 6.49 -3.67
CA ASP A 109 -16.56 6.49 -4.99
C ASP A 109 -16.71 5.09 -5.55
N LEU A 110 -15.66 4.26 -5.42
CA LEU A 110 -15.69 2.85 -5.83
C LEU A 110 -16.77 2.07 -5.08
N SER A 111 -16.90 2.30 -3.78
CA SER A 111 -17.93 1.64 -2.96
C SER A 111 -19.33 2.08 -3.35
N ALA A 112 -19.53 3.37 -3.61
CA ALA A 112 -20.79 3.91 -4.09
C ALA A 112 -21.19 3.30 -5.42
N ASP A 113 -20.25 3.23 -6.38
CA ASP A 113 -20.48 2.61 -7.68
C ASP A 113 -20.84 1.13 -7.56
N TYR A 114 -20.10 0.40 -6.73
CA TYR A 114 -20.30 -1.04 -6.52
C TYR A 114 -21.69 -1.32 -5.89
N THR A 115 -22.12 -0.48 -4.96
CA THR A 115 -23.43 -0.61 -4.30
C THR A 115 -24.56 0.09 -5.06
N LYS A 116 -24.26 0.71 -6.21
CA LYS A 116 -25.22 1.45 -7.04
C LYS A 116 -25.89 2.60 -6.31
N MET A 117 -25.16 3.26 -5.41
CA MET A 117 -25.62 4.46 -4.72
C MET A 117 -25.49 5.67 -5.64
N HIS A 118 -26.50 6.53 -5.64
CA HIS A 118 -26.54 7.76 -6.42
C HIS A 118 -26.72 8.97 -5.47
N ASP A 119 -26.30 10.14 -5.94
CA ASP A 119 -26.45 11.40 -5.19
C ASP A 119 -25.83 11.36 -3.78
N THR A 120 -24.64 10.78 -3.69
CA THR A 120 -23.91 10.67 -2.42
C THR A 120 -23.39 12.03 -1.95
N THR A 121 -23.44 12.26 -0.63
CA THR A 121 -22.87 13.44 0.01
C THR A 121 -21.91 13.06 1.13
N VAL A 122 -20.95 13.93 1.41
CA VAL A 122 -20.00 13.72 2.50
C VAL A 122 -20.71 13.87 3.85
N LEU A 123 -20.71 12.80 4.67
CA LEU A 123 -21.27 12.82 6.01
C LEU A 123 -20.32 13.40 7.05
N SER A 124 -19.02 13.18 6.86
CA SER A 124 -17.98 13.69 7.75
C SER A 124 -16.76 14.10 6.93
N ILE A 125 -16.22 15.26 7.22
CA ILE A 125 -15.11 15.86 6.48
C ILE A 125 -13.78 15.78 7.25
N CYS A 126 -13.53 14.70 7.95
CA CYS A 126 -12.32 14.55 8.75
C CYS A 126 -11.05 14.41 7.88
N LEU A 127 -11.11 13.72 6.74
CA LEU A 127 -9.97 13.50 5.86
C LEU A 127 -9.76 14.64 4.86
N LEU A 128 -10.81 15.29 4.41
CA LEU A 128 -10.73 16.33 3.38
C LEU A 128 -10.04 17.61 3.85
N TYR A 129 -9.98 17.86 5.13
CA TYR A 129 -9.30 19.03 5.68
C TYR A 129 -7.81 18.88 5.89
N THR A 130 -7.30 17.67 5.84
CA THR A 130 -5.86 17.40 5.93
C THR A 130 -5.15 17.58 4.60
N SER A 131 -5.91 17.62 3.50
CA SER A 131 -5.38 17.92 2.18
C SER A 131 -5.46 19.42 1.94
N PRO A 132 -4.34 20.14 1.87
CA PRO A 132 -4.36 21.52 1.40
C PRO A 132 -4.85 21.51 -0.05
N SER A 133 -5.96 22.10 -0.24
CA SER A 133 -6.48 22.33 -1.57
C SER A 133 -5.56 23.26 -2.36
#